data_11a4e02a0ddfc49eadd1bd12891efc65
#
_entry.id   11a4e02a0ddfc49eadd1bd12891efc65
#
_cell.length_a   1.000
_cell.length_b   1.000
_cell.length_c   1.000
_cell.angle_alpha   90.00
_cell.angle_beta   90.00
_cell.angle_gamma   90.00
#
_symmetry.space_group_name_H-M   'P 1'
#
loop_
_entity.id
_entity.type
_entity.pdbx_description
1 polymer ?
#
loop_
_entity_poly.entity_id
_entity_poly.type
_entity_poly.pdbx_seq_one_letter_code
_entity_poly.pdbx_strand_id
1 'polypeptide(L)'
;MAGFLSYVPLVNRLVGGEAPRAIDVPPVEVQNIETDAEKRPRTLKHLLRANHVNHSILYHDLQYDNHMAHILCSAYKLGAEAPQLYDIYEEESKTLEPWKDSPSEVSEADWRDNLGDRHYQRAYVDFFEDMMVMKYKYDWKQVIEEFMFGGKQPLINGLISSRKYSIFTSWNMIHSADQFM
;
A
#
# COMPACT_ATOMS: atom_id res chain seq x y z
N MET A 1 28.83 -8.36 26.44
CA MET A 1 27.45 -8.50 26.96
C MET A 1 26.80 -7.19 27.41
N ALA A 2 27.44 -6.05 27.27
CA ALA A 2 26.86 -4.75 27.70
C ALA A 2 25.89 -4.11 26.71
N GLY A 3 25.87 -4.50 25.45
CA GLY A 3 25.07 -3.85 24.43
C GLY A 3 23.59 -4.21 24.38
N PHE A 4 23.18 -5.33 24.94
CA PHE A 4 21.77 -5.77 24.84
C PHE A 4 20.87 -5.14 25.92
N LEU A 5 21.43 -4.81 27.07
CA LEU A 5 20.67 -4.26 28.20
C LEU A 5 20.37 -2.76 28.04
N SER A 6 21.07 -2.06 27.16
CA SER A 6 20.88 -0.63 26.91
C SER A 6 19.58 -0.29 26.13
N TYR A 7 18.93 -1.29 25.52
CA TYR A 7 17.67 -1.10 24.78
C TYR A 7 16.40 -1.24 25.63
N VAL A 8 16.52 -1.62 26.90
CA VAL A 8 15.37 -1.72 27.80
C VAL A 8 15.25 -0.40 28.59
N PRO A 9 14.20 0.39 28.40
CA PRO A 9 14.09 1.74 28.98
C PRO A 9 14.27 1.79 30.50
N LEU A 10 13.85 0.75 31.22
CA LEU A 10 13.99 0.63 32.68
C LEU A 10 15.42 0.36 33.11
N VAL A 11 16.15 -0.45 32.34
CA VAL A 11 17.56 -0.80 32.66
C VAL A 11 18.48 0.37 32.33
N ASN A 12 18.17 1.12 31.27
CA ASN A 12 18.94 2.30 30.89
C ASN A 12 18.87 3.41 31.98
N ARG A 13 17.74 3.51 32.67
CA ARG A 13 17.53 4.44 33.77
C ARG A 13 18.30 4.04 35.06
N LEU A 14 18.51 2.76 35.25
CA LEU A 14 19.25 2.21 36.40
C LEU A 14 20.76 2.22 36.19
N VAL A 15 21.25 2.18 34.96
CA VAL A 15 22.70 2.13 34.61
C VAL A 15 23.23 3.52 34.21
N GLY A 16 22.41 4.57 34.26
CA GLY A 16 22.85 5.95 33.96
C GLY A 16 23.11 6.22 32.46
N GLY A 17 22.53 5.42 31.56
CA GLY A 17 22.60 5.69 30.14
C GLY A 17 21.75 6.91 29.76
N GLU A 18 22.23 7.74 28.85
CA GLU A 18 21.44 8.85 28.31
C GLU A 18 20.11 8.30 27.73
N ALA A 19 19.00 8.98 28.06
CA ALA A 19 17.72 8.67 27.46
C ALA A 19 17.85 8.74 25.93
N PRO A 20 17.24 7.79 25.18
CA PRO A 20 17.25 7.88 23.71
C PRO A 20 16.76 9.25 23.30
N ARG A 21 17.54 9.99 22.54
CA ARG A 21 17.09 11.28 21.98
C ARG A 21 15.87 11.01 21.12
N ALA A 22 14.79 11.73 21.40
CA ALA A 22 13.64 11.74 20.51
C ALA A 22 14.12 12.19 19.12
N ILE A 23 13.92 11.38 18.13
CA ILE A 23 14.18 11.76 16.74
C ILE A 23 13.06 12.72 16.36
N ASP A 24 13.41 13.98 16.15
CA ASP A 24 12.48 14.97 15.61
C ASP A 24 12.35 14.70 14.11
N VAL A 25 11.30 13.97 13.75
CA VAL A 25 10.99 13.70 12.34
C VAL A 25 10.12 14.86 11.86
N PRO A 26 10.56 15.60 10.83
CA PRO A 26 9.72 16.66 10.28
C PRO A 26 8.39 16.09 9.79
N PRO A 27 7.29 16.83 9.90
CA PRO A 27 5.99 16.40 9.42
C PRO A 27 6.08 16.06 7.92
N VAL A 28 5.43 14.96 7.53
CA VAL A 28 5.36 14.57 6.12
C VAL A 28 4.54 15.64 5.39
N GLU A 29 5.10 16.16 4.30
CA GLU A 29 4.38 17.06 3.42
C GLU A 29 3.22 16.31 2.73
N VAL A 30 2.00 16.73 3.04
CA VAL A 30 0.79 16.19 2.42
C VAL A 30 0.55 16.94 1.11
N GLN A 31 0.56 16.21 0.00
CA GLN A 31 0.31 16.77 -1.34
C GLN A 31 -1.11 16.41 -1.78
N ASN A 32 -1.92 17.41 -2.06
CA ASN A 32 -3.31 17.23 -2.48
C ASN A 32 -3.39 16.93 -3.99
N ILE A 33 -3.05 15.70 -4.39
CA ILE A 33 -3.05 15.27 -5.78
C ILE A 33 -4.48 15.20 -6.34
N GLU A 34 -5.48 14.94 -5.52
CA GLU A 34 -6.85 14.69 -5.97
C GLU A 34 -7.54 15.98 -6.45
N THR A 35 -7.39 17.06 -5.73
CA THR A 35 -8.07 18.34 -6.05
C THR A 35 -7.18 19.34 -6.77
N ASP A 36 -5.90 19.04 -6.95
CA ASP A 36 -4.98 19.94 -7.62
C ASP A 36 -5.34 20.10 -9.10
N ALA A 37 -5.47 21.35 -9.53
CA ALA A 37 -5.80 21.70 -10.90
C ALA A 37 -4.61 21.64 -11.86
N GLU A 38 -3.38 21.57 -11.34
CA GLU A 38 -2.18 21.53 -12.15
C GLU A 38 -2.06 20.23 -12.96
N LYS A 39 -1.40 20.34 -14.10
CA LYS A 39 -1.26 19.21 -15.04
C LYS A 39 -0.47 18.06 -14.44
N ARG A 40 0.59 18.35 -13.70
CA ARG A 40 1.51 17.37 -13.15
C ARG A 40 0.85 16.44 -12.11
N PRO A 41 0.21 16.90 -11.02
CA PRO A 41 -0.51 16.04 -10.08
C PRO A 41 -1.70 15.31 -10.73
N ARG A 42 -2.44 15.96 -11.63
CA ARG A 42 -3.51 15.32 -12.39
C ARG A 42 -3.02 14.18 -13.27
N THR A 43 -1.84 14.31 -13.85
CA THR A 43 -1.21 13.23 -14.63
C THR A 43 -0.86 12.06 -13.73
N LEU A 44 -0.22 12.29 -12.58
CA LEU A 44 0.07 11.22 -11.62
C LEU A 44 -1.19 10.45 -11.23
N LYS A 45 -2.23 11.17 -10.82
CA LYS A 45 -3.53 10.57 -10.46
C LYS A 45 -4.10 9.72 -11.60
N HIS A 46 -4.10 10.25 -12.82
CA HIS A 46 -4.60 9.53 -13.99
C HIS A 46 -3.82 8.23 -14.22
N LEU A 47 -2.49 8.27 -14.16
CA LEU A 47 -1.64 7.10 -14.40
C LEU A 47 -1.77 6.05 -13.29
N LEU A 48 -1.92 6.46 -12.03
CA LEU A 48 -2.20 5.53 -10.92
C LEU A 48 -3.52 4.80 -11.12
N ARG A 49 -4.58 5.52 -11.51
CA ARG A 49 -5.88 4.92 -11.83
C ARG A 49 -5.82 4.02 -13.06
N ALA A 50 -5.11 4.43 -14.10
CA ALA A 50 -4.90 3.61 -15.29
C ALA A 50 -4.17 2.30 -14.95
N ASN A 51 -3.14 2.36 -14.13
CA ASN A 51 -2.45 1.16 -13.66
C ASN A 51 -3.39 0.22 -12.90
N HIS A 52 -4.18 0.75 -11.97
CA HIS A 52 -5.12 -0.05 -11.18
C HIS A 52 -6.18 -0.75 -12.03
N VAL A 53 -6.72 -0.06 -13.03
CA VAL A 53 -7.76 -0.62 -13.91
C VAL A 53 -7.19 -1.64 -14.89
N ASN A 54 -6.01 -1.38 -15.44
CA ASN A 54 -5.48 -2.15 -16.55
C ASN A 54 -4.60 -3.32 -16.14
N HIS A 55 -3.94 -3.23 -14.99
CA HIS A 55 -2.90 -4.19 -14.62
C HIS A 55 -3.15 -4.85 -13.28
N SER A 56 -2.82 -6.13 -13.20
CA SER A 56 -2.89 -6.90 -11.97
C SER A 56 -1.82 -6.46 -10.96
N ILE A 57 -2.07 -6.76 -9.69
CA ILE A 57 -1.13 -6.48 -8.59
C ILE A 57 0.10 -7.37 -8.70
N LEU A 58 -0.12 -8.64 -9.08
CA LEU A 58 0.94 -9.60 -9.29
C LEU A 58 1.02 -9.96 -10.78
N TYR A 59 2.24 -10.05 -11.30
CA TYR A 59 2.49 -10.41 -12.69
C TYR A 59 3.58 -11.50 -12.79
N HIS A 60 3.89 -11.91 -14.01
CA HIS A 60 4.84 -12.97 -14.32
C HIS A 60 4.50 -14.27 -13.56
N ASP A 61 3.32 -14.79 -13.86
CA ASP A 61 2.76 -15.97 -13.20
C ASP A 61 2.66 -15.83 -11.67
N LEU A 62 2.17 -14.68 -11.22
CA LEU A 62 1.97 -14.31 -9.82
C LEU A 62 3.27 -14.26 -8.98
N GLN A 63 4.42 -14.07 -9.60
CA GLN A 63 5.71 -14.08 -8.91
C GLN A 63 6.16 -12.71 -8.42
N TYR A 64 5.91 -11.67 -9.20
CA TYR A 64 6.40 -10.32 -8.95
C TYR A 64 5.26 -9.35 -8.65
N ASP A 65 5.54 -8.39 -7.79
CA ASP A 65 4.61 -7.32 -7.42
C ASP A 65 4.67 -6.17 -8.44
N ASN A 66 3.51 -5.63 -8.81
CA ASN A 66 3.42 -4.44 -9.64
C ASN A 66 3.91 -3.21 -8.85
N HIS A 67 5.06 -2.68 -9.24
CA HIS A 67 5.71 -1.53 -8.61
C HIS A 67 5.36 -0.20 -9.27
N MET A 68 4.48 -0.16 -10.27
CA MET A 68 4.16 1.05 -11.04
C MET A 68 3.79 2.24 -10.13
N ALA A 69 2.95 2.01 -9.11
CA ALA A 69 2.55 3.08 -8.21
C ALA A 69 3.76 3.67 -7.45
N HIS A 70 4.68 2.81 -6.98
CA HIS A 70 5.91 3.25 -6.29
C HIS A 70 6.81 4.05 -7.23
N ILE A 71 6.99 3.58 -8.45
CA ILE A 71 7.85 4.22 -9.46
C ILE A 71 7.30 5.60 -9.81
N LEU A 72 6.00 5.70 -10.12
CA LEU A 72 5.34 6.96 -10.46
C LEU A 72 5.37 7.97 -9.30
N CYS A 73 5.03 7.53 -8.07
CA CYS A 73 5.08 8.40 -6.90
C CYS A 73 6.50 8.86 -6.59
N SER A 74 7.49 7.99 -6.72
CA SER A 74 8.91 8.34 -6.51
C SER A 74 9.38 9.34 -7.57
N ALA A 75 9.09 9.09 -8.84
CA ALA A 75 9.43 10.01 -9.93
C ALA A 75 8.78 11.39 -9.72
N TYR A 76 7.51 11.41 -9.33
CA TYR A 76 6.79 12.64 -9.00
C TYR A 76 7.47 13.40 -7.85
N LYS A 77 7.84 12.73 -6.76
CA LYS A 77 8.55 13.35 -5.63
C LYS A 77 9.93 13.88 -6.01
N LEU A 78 10.61 13.22 -6.94
CA LEU A 78 11.89 13.65 -7.49
C LEU A 78 11.78 14.79 -8.53
N GLY A 79 10.56 15.24 -8.83
CA GLY A 79 10.34 16.39 -9.71
C GLY A 79 10.08 16.04 -11.19
N ALA A 80 9.75 14.78 -11.49
CA ALA A 80 9.39 14.41 -12.86
C ALA A 80 8.15 15.20 -13.33
N GLU A 81 8.23 15.74 -14.53
CA GLU A 81 7.15 16.46 -15.19
C GLU A 81 6.12 15.51 -15.81
N ALA A 82 4.94 16.03 -16.17
CA ALA A 82 3.87 15.23 -16.73
C ALA A 82 4.28 14.36 -17.95
N PRO A 83 5.03 14.83 -18.95
CA PRO A 83 5.50 13.96 -20.03
C PRO A 83 6.38 12.82 -19.55
N GLN A 84 7.30 13.08 -18.61
CA GLN A 84 8.20 12.07 -18.07
C GLN A 84 7.43 10.99 -17.29
N LEU A 85 6.36 11.35 -16.58
CA LEU A 85 5.49 10.37 -15.92
C LEU A 85 4.77 9.46 -16.93
N TYR A 86 4.34 9.99 -18.09
CA TYR A 86 3.79 9.20 -19.17
C TYR A 86 4.81 8.24 -19.77
N ASP A 87 6.02 8.72 -20.06
CA ASP A 87 7.11 7.91 -20.63
C ASP A 87 7.45 6.73 -19.69
N ILE A 88 7.51 7.00 -18.38
CA ILE A 88 7.74 5.97 -17.36
C ILE A 88 6.59 4.94 -17.36
N TYR A 89 5.33 5.41 -17.39
CA TYR A 89 4.18 4.53 -17.41
C TYR A 89 4.17 3.64 -18.67
N GLU A 90 4.42 4.21 -19.84
CA GLU A 90 4.44 3.48 -21.10
C GLU A 90 5.54 2.42 -21.12
N GLU A 91 6.70 2.72 -20.56
CA GLU A 91 7.81 1.76 -20.54
C GLU A 91 7.56 0.63 -19.57
N GLU A 92 7.23 0.93 -18.34
CA GLU A 92 7.00 -0.06 -17.27
C GLU A 92 5.77 -0.94 -17.55
N SER A 93 4.71 -0.39 -18.14
CA SER A 93 3.48 -1.14 -18.46
C SER A 93 3.68 -2.29 -19.44
N LYS A 94 4.72 -2.26 -20.25
CA LYS A 94 5.03 -3.35 -21.22
C LYS A 94 5.29 -4.68 -20.57
N THR A 95 5.72 -4.69 -19.32
CA THR A 95 6.03 -5.92 -18.57
C THR A 95 4.89 -6.40 -17.70
N LEU A 96 3.90 -5.54 -17.45
CA LEU A 96 2.77 -5.85 -16.58
C LEU A 96 1.71 -6.69 -17.28
N GLU A 97 0.98 -7.48 -16.51
CA GLU A 97 -0.08 -8.34 -17.01
C GLU A 97 -1.47 -7.72 -16.70
N PRO A 98 -2.46 -7.95 -17.58
CA PRO A 98 -3.85 -7.59 -17.29
C PRO A 98 -4.40 -8.44 -16.15
N TRP A 99 -5.51 -7.98 -15.57
CA TRP A 99 -6.25 -8.75 -14.59
C TRP A 99 -6.69 -10.11 -15.15
N LYS A 100 -6.60 -11.13 -14.29
CA LYS A 100 -7.17 -12.46 -14.50
C LYS A 100 -8.26 -12.69 -13.45
N ASP A 101 -9.31 -13.37 -13.83
CA ASP A 101 -10.39 -13.73 -12.92
C ASP A 101 -9.88 -14.63 -11.80
N SER A 102 -10.43 -14.43 -10.61
CA SER A 102 -10.17 -15.30 -9.47
C SER A 102 -11.03 -16.57 -9.52
N PRO A 103 -10.63 -17.66 -8.83
CA PRO A 103 -11.38 -18.92 -8.82
C PRO A 103 -12.80 -18.77 -8.28
N SER A 104 -13.02 -17.87 -7.31
CA SER A 104 -14.32 -17.50 -6.78
C SER A 104 -14.28 -16.09 -6.19
N GLU A 105 -15.45 -15.56 -5.83
CA GLU A 105 -15.57 -14.31 -5.07
C GLU A 105 -15.11 -14.50 -3.64
N VAL A 106 -14.77 -13.39 -2.98
CA VAL A 106 -14.43 -13.31 -1.55
C VAL A 106 -15.49 -12.46 -0.86
N SER A 107 -15.95 -12.94 0.30
CA SER A 107 -16.98 -12.26 1.10
C SER A 107 -16.48 -11.95 2.52
N GLU A 108 -17.25 -11.15 3.28
CA GLU A 108 -16.92 -10.83 4.68
C GLU A 108 -16.89 -12.08 5.56
N ALA A 109 -17.60 -13.14 5.18
CA ALA A 109 -17.66 -14.37 5.96
C ALA A 109 -16.43 -15.26 5.79
N ASP A 110 -15.81 -15.26 4.61
CA ASP A 110 -14.76 -16.20 4.21
C ASP A 110 -13.44 -15.56 3.77
N TRP A 111 -13.31 -14.26 3.88
CA TRP A 111 -12.12 -13.54 3.40
C TRP A 111 -10.79 -14.06 3.96
N ARG A 112 -10.84 -14.73 5.14
CA ARG A 112 -9.64 -15.30 5.76
C ARG A 112 -9.25 -16.65 5.17
N ASP A 113 -10.17 -17.36 4.54
CA ASP A 113 -9.97 -18.75 4.11
C ASP A 113 -9.01 -18.84 2.91
N ASN A 114 -9.06 -17.81 2.06
CA ASN A 114 -8.23 -17.73 0.85
C ASN A 114 -6.96 -16.86 1.02
N LEU A 115 -6.65 -16.42 2.27
CA LEU A 115 -5.45 -15.64 2.53
C LEU A 115 -4.18 -16.42 2.16
N GLY A 116 -3.37 -15.80 1.32
CA GLY A 116 -2.11 -16.36 0.83
C GLY A 116 -2.22 -17.10 -0.50
N ASP A 117 -3.41 -17.36 -0.99
CA ASP A 117 -3.59 -17.80 -2.37
C ASP A 117 -3.61 -16.58 -3.33
N ARG A 118 -2.56 -16.48 -4.13
CA ARG A 118 -2.34 -15.35 -5.04
C ARG A 118 -3.32 -15.30 -6.21
N HIS A 119 -3.98 -16.41 -6.53
CA HIS A 119 -5.01 -16.46 -7.56
C HIS A 119 -6.25 -15.64 -7.19
N TYR A 120 -6.44 -15.35 -5.91
CA TYR A 120 -7.54 -14.52 -5.40
C TYR A 120 -7.27 -13.02 -5.42
N GLN A 121 -6.17 -12.56 -6.05
CA GLN A 121 -5.82 -11.13 -6.04
C GLN A 121 -6.96 -10.22 -6.55
N ARG A 122 -7.66 -10.61 -7.62
CA ARG A 122 -8.78 -9.82 -8.16
C ARG A 122 -9.96 -9.81 -7.19
N ALA A 123 -10.37 -10.97 -6.69
CA ALA A 123 -11.48 -11.09 -5.75
C ALA A 123 -11.25 -10.29 -4.46
N TYR A 124 -10.00 -10.21 -3.97
CA TYR A 124 -9.70 -9.38 -2.82
C TYR A 124 -9.76 -7.88 -3.12
N VAL A 125 -9.38 -7.44 -4.31
CA VAL A 125 -9.54 -6.04 -4.71
C VAL A 125 -11.03 -5.69 -4.72
N ASP A 126 -11.85 -6.47 -5.41
CA ASP A 126 -13.28 -6.25 -5.49
C ASP A 126 -13.92 -6.25 -4.09
N PHE A 127 -13.55 -7.22 -3.24
CA PHE A 127 -14.03 -7.30 -1.86
C PHE A 127 -13.70 -6.04 -1.04
N PHE A 128 -12.46 -5.56 -1.09
CA PHE A 128 -12.08 -4.38 -0.32
C PHE A 128 -12.65 -3.09 -0.89
N GLU A 129 -12.81 -2.97 -2.20
CA GLU A 129 -13.51 -1.85 -2.83
C GLU A 129 -14.98 -1.80 -2.41
N ASP A 130 -15.66 -2.94 -2.40
CA ASP A 130 -17.04 -3.04 -1.92
C ASP A 130 -17.13 -2.68 -0.43
N MET A 131 -16.24 -3.21 0.42
CA MET A 131 -16.21 -2.83 1.83
C MET A 131 -16.02 -1.33 2.01
N MET A 132 -15.08 -0.72 1.29
CA MET A 132 -14.83 0.73 1.32
C MET A 132 -16.09 1.54 1.04
N VAL A 133 -16.83 1.16 -0.01
CA VAL A 133 -18.02 1.90 -0.43
C VAL A 133 -19.19 1.64 0.52
N MET A 134 -19.49 0.37 0.78
CA MET A 134 -20.75 -0.03 1.43
C MET A 134 -20.69 0.11 2.96
N LYS A 135 -19.57 -0.24 3.57
CA LYS A 135 -19.45 -0.31 5.03
C LYS A 135 -18.70 0.87 5.64
N TYR A 136 -17.61 1.31 5.03
CA TYR A 136 -16.69 2.29 5.61
C TYR A 136 -16.77 3.68 5.00
N LYS A 137 -17.66 3.92 4.01
CA LYS A 137 -17.89 5.23 3.39
C LYS A 137 -16.58 5.92 2.95
N TYR A 138 -15.70 5.15 2.32
CA TYR A 138 -14.37 5.55 1.87
C TYR A 138 -13.35 5.84 2.99
N ASP A 139 -13.63 5.51 4.25
CA ASP A 139 -12.64 5.58 5.32
C ASP A 139 -11.72 4.34 5.30
N TRP A 140 -10.66 4.42 4.52
CA TRP A 140 -9.69 3.35 4.39
C TRP A 140 -8.94 3.03 5.69
N LYS A 141 -8.81 4.00 6.62
CA LYS A 141 -8.13 3.77 7.91
C LYS A 141 -8.90 2.79 8.75
N GLN A 142 -10.24 2.91 8.77
CA GLN A 142 -11.10 1.96 9.45
C GLN A 142 -11.00 0.56 8.82
N VAL A 143 -10.93 0.47 7.49
CA VAL A 143 -10.73 -0.82 6.80
C VAL A 143 -9.43 -1.48 7.24
N ILE A 144 -8.33 -0.74 7.24
CA ILE A 144 -7.04 -1.25 7.70
C ILE A 144 -7.10 -1.67 9.17
N GLU A 145 -7.67 -0.82 10.02
CA GLU A 145 -7.77 -1.10 11.45
C GLU A 145 -8.56 -2.39 11.71
N GLU A 146 -9.70 -2.58 11.06
CA GLU A 146 -10.53 -3.76 11.25
C GLU A 146 -9.90 -5.03 10.67
N PHE A 147 -9.46 -5.00 9.41
CA PHE A 147 -8.99 -6.21 8.73
C PHE A 147 -7.55 -6.59 9.07
N MET A 148 -6.69 -5.63 9.36
CA MET A 148 -5.27 -5.90 9.62
C MET A 148 -4.92 -5.97 11.09
N PHE A 149 -5.48 -5.09 11.89
CA PHE A 149 -5.15 -4.96 13.32
C PHE A 149 -6.24 -5.51 14.23
N GLY A 150 -7.48 -5.62 13.74
CA GLY A 150 -8.63 -6.08 14.51
C GLY A 150 -8.72 -7.59 14.66
N GLY A 151 -9.64 -8.00 15.57
CA GLY A 151 -9.97 -9.39 15.78
C GLY A 151 -9.00 -10.17 16.66
N LYS A 152 -9.28 -11.47 16.84
CA LYS A 152 -8.48 -12.36 17.70
C LYS A 152 -7.10 -12.71 17.11
N GLN A 153 -6.96 -12.58 15.81
CA GLN A 153 -5.73 -12.91 15.07
C GLN A 153 -5.42 -11.76 14.09
N PRO A 154 -4.79 -10.70 14.55
CA PRO A 154 -4.41 -9.59 13.68
C PRO A 154 -3.36 -10.03 12.65
N LEU A 155 -3.45 -9.46 11.44
CA LEU A 155 -2.54 -9.76 10.33
C LEU A 155 -1.23 -8.98 10.37
N ILE A 156 -0.99 -8.24 11.45
CA ILE A 156 0.13 -7.28 11.57
C ILE A 156 1.50 -7.86 11.21
N ASN A 157 1.75 -9.11 11.58
CA ASN A 157 3.00 -9.79 11.25
C ASN A 157 3.06 -10.25 9.77
N GLY A 158 1.92 -10.31 9.10
CA GLY A 158 1.81 -10.69 7.70
C GLY A 158 2.22 -9.58 6.74
N LEU A 159 2.09 -8.32 7.15
CA LEU A 159 2.46 -7.15 6.34
C LEU A 159 3.96 -7.04 6.06
N ILE A 160 4.78 -7.35 7.07
CA ILE A 160 6.23 -7.09 7.02
C ILE A 160 6.99 -8.27 6.42
N SER A 161 6.50 -9.49 6.59
CA SER A 161 7.30 -10.69 6.29
C SER A 161 6.82 -11.53 5.13
N SER A 162 5.68 -11.24 4.54
CA SER A 162 5.17 -12.14 3.53
C SER A 162 4.72 -11.44 2.25
N ARG A 163 5.30 -11.88 1.17
CA ARG A 163 4.74 -11.78 -0.18
C ARG A 163 3.24 -12.20 -0.28
N LYS A 164 2.66 -12.66 0.81
CA LYS A 164 1.27 -13.11 0.90
C LYS A 164 0.25 -11.96 0.95
N TYR A 165 0.69 -10.74 1.28
CA TYR A 165 -0.20 -9.58 1.50
C TYR A 165 0.11 -8.40 0.58
N SER A 166 0.76 -8.64 -0.54
CA SER A 166 1.04 -7.66 -1.59
C SER A 166 -0.21 -6.91 -2.07
N ILE A 167 -1.35 -7.58 -2.03
CA ILE A 167 -2.66 -7.01 -2.36
C ILE A 167 -2.96 -5.78 -1.48
N PHE A 168 -2.69 -5.88 -0.18
CA PHE A 168 -2.96 -4.80 0.77
C PHE A 168 -1.99 -3.62 0.61
N THR A 169 -0.74 -3.88 0.28
CA THR A 169 0.26 -2.82 0.05
C THR A 169 -0.01 -2.06 -1.24
N SER A 170 -0.37 -2.75 -2.30
CA SER A 170 -0.74 -2.12 -3.57
C SER A 170 -2.06 -1.34 -3.46
N TRP A 171 -3.04 -1.90 -2.77
CA TRP A 171 -4.31 -1.25 -2.49
C TRP A 171 -4.13 0.01 -1.62
N ASN A 172 -3.33 -0.05 -0.55
CA ASN A 172 -2.96 1.10 0.26
C ASN A 172 -2.30 2.21 -0.54
N MET A 173 -1.48 1.88 -1.52
CA MET A 173 -0.82 2.89 -2.34
C MET A 173 -1.78 3.63 -3.26
N ILE A 174 -2.77 2.94 -3.80
CA ILE A 174 -3.75 3.56 -4.69
C ILE A 174 -4.70 4.46 -3.89
N HIS A 175 -5.15 4.00 -2.72
CA HIS A 175 -6.07 4.76 -1.87
C HIS A 175 -5.35 5.71 -0.90
N SER A 176 -4.07 5.51 -0.59
CA SER A 176 -3.26 6.52 0.10
C SER A 176 -2.81 7.64 -0.83
N ALA A 177 -2.78 7.42 -2.14
CA ALA A 177 -2.71 8.54 -3.08
C ALA A 177 -3.94 9.45 -2.95
N ASP A 178 -5.11 8.89 -2.57
CA ASP A 178 -6.30 9.66 -2.21
C ASP A 178 -6.20 10.34 -0.83
N GLN A 179 -5.22 9.98 0.02
CA GLN A 179 -5.02 10.57 1.35
C GLN A 179 -3.67 11.27 1.56
N PHE A 180 -2.86 11.34 0.56
CA PHE A 180 -1.94 12.47 0.45
C PHE A 180 -2.73 13.73 0.03
N MET A 181 -4.05 13.66 0.20
CA MET A 181 -5.06 14.70 0.17
C MET A 181 -5.23 15.34 1.53
#